data_413397bcc69d1d6115091893fdd0c773
#
_entry.id   413397bcc69d1d6115091893fdd0c773
#
_cell.length_a   1.000
_cell.length_b   1.000
_cell.length_c   1.000
_cell.angle_alpha   90.00
_cell.angle_beta   90.00
_cell.angle_gamma   90.00
#
_symmetry.space_group_name_H-M   'P 1'
#
loop_
_entity.id
_entity.type
_entity.pdbx_description
1 polymer ?
#
loop_
_entity_poly.entity_id
_entity_poly.type
_entity_poly.pdbx_seq_one_letter_code
_entity_poly.pdbx_strand_id
1 'polypeptide(L)'
;MAEKNLDEMREAVEAIREKMAVAAREAGRDPAGVQLCAACKTRTADTVAASAALAIDVFGENHVQELCANFDAGAYCGKPSHFIGHLQTNKIKKVLGRASLIQSVDSEHLLTAIEKEAAKAGIVQDVLLEVNIGGEASKSGVSPEQLWPLLDAAAAEEHIRVKGL
;
A
#
# COMPACT_ATOMS: atom_id res chain seq x y z
N MET A 1 11.43 -16.67 13.37
CA MET A 1 10.63 -16.10 14.48
C MET A 1 9.35 -16.90 14.56
N ALA A 2 8.95 -17.36 15.75
CA ALA A 2 7.66 -18.03 15.90
C ALA A 2 6.53 -17.06 15.51
N GLU A 3 5.54 -17.56 14.77
CA GLU A 3 4.35 -16.77 14.47
C GLU A 3 3.62 -16.46 15.79
N LYS A 4 3.23 -15.20 15.97
CA LYS A 4 2.36 -14.82 17.07
C LYS A 4 1.03 -15.57 16.92
N ASN A 5 0.50 -16.03 18.03
CA ASN A 5 -0.82 -16.61 18.01
C ASN A 5 -1.87 -15.52 17.71
N LEU A 6 -3.06 -15.91 17.23
CA LEU A 6 -4.11 -14.98 16.80
C LEU A 6 -4.60 -14.08 17.94
N ASP A 7 -4.58 -14.55 19.17
CA ASP A 7 -5.00 -13.77 20.34
C ASP A 7 -4.01 -12.65 20.65
N GLU A 8 -2.70 -12.93 20.61
CA GLU A 8 -1.67 -11.88 20.73
C GLU A 8 -1.76 -10.85 19.61
N MET A 9 -2.09 -11.27 18.38
CA MET A 9 -2.31 -10.33 17.27
C MET A 9 -3.55 -9.48 17.51
N ARG A 10 -4.64 -10.07 18.03
CA ARG A 10 -5.88 -9.34 18.35
C ARG A 10 -5.62 -8.26 19.39
N GLU A 11 -4.98 -8.60 20.51
CA GLU A 11 -4.62 -7.65 21.57
C GLU A 11 -3.76 -6.50 21.02
N ALA A 12 -2.78 -6.82 20.18
CA ALA A 12 -1.93 -5.80 19.57
C ALA A 12 -2.71 -4.87 18.61
N VAL A 13 -3.60 -5.41 17.79
CA VAL A 13 -4.44 -4.63 16.86
C VAL A 13 -5.40 -3.72 17.63
N GLU A 14 -6.04 -4.24 18.67
CA GLU A 14 -6.96 -3.45 19.52
C GLU A 14 -6.22 -2.30 20.22
N ALA A 15 -5.04 -2.57 20.78
CA ALA A 15 -4.21 -1.54 21.40
C ALA A 15 -3.75 -0.45 20.41
N ILE A 16 -3.43 -0.83 19.16
CA ILE A 16 -3.08 0.13 18.10
C ILE A 16 -4.31 0.96 17.72
N ARG A 17 -5.46 0.33 17.53
CA ARG A 17 -6.72 1.01 17.21
C ARG A 17 -7.10 2.05 18.25
N GLU A 18 -6.97 1.72 19.53
CA GLU A 18 -7.25 2.69 20.60
C GLU A 18 -6.31 3.90 20.53
N LYS A 19 -5.00 3.67 20.34
CA LYS A 19 -4.04 4.78 20.17
C LYS A 19 -4.35 5.63 18.93
N MET A 20 -4.71 5.00 17.81
CA MET A 20 -5.10 5.72 16.59
C MET A 20 -6.35 6.57 16.85
N ALA A 21 -7.35 6.03 17.54
CA ALA A 21 -8.59 6.73 17.82
C ALA A 21 -8.35 7.94 18.76
N VAL A 22 -7.53 7.78 19.78
CA VAL A 22 -7.15 8.89 20.70
C VAL A 22 -6.44 9.99 19.90
N ALA A 23 -5.40 9.66 19.15
CA ALA A 23 -4.63 10.63 18.39
C ALA A 23 -5.48 11.36 17.32
N ALA A 24 -6.40 10.66 16.66
CA ALA A 24 -7.31 11.28 15.69
C ALA A 24 -8.22 12.31 16.37
N ARG A 25 -8.84 11.95 17.51
CA ARG A 25 -9.69 12.88 18.27
C ARG A 25 -8.93 14.10 18.77
N GLU A 26 -7.72 13.91 19.32
CA GLU A 26 -6.84 15.01 19.74
C GLU A 26 -6.48 15.97 18.61
N ALA A 27 -6.35 15.43 17.37
CA ALA A 27 -6.14 16.21 16.15
C ALA A 27 -7.43 16.79 15.54
N GLY A 28 -8.58 16.65 16.20
CA GLY A 28 -9.88 17.12 15.67
C GLY A 28 -10.36 16.35 14.45
N ARG A 29 -9.90 15.09 14.24
CA ARG A 29 -10.26 14.25 13.11
C ARG A 29 -11.19 13.11 13.56
N ASP A 30 -12.04 12.67 12.63
CA ASP A 30 -12.82 11.45 12.86
C ASP A 30 -11.90 10.22 12.82
N PRO A 31 -11.85 9.41 13.89
CA PRO A 31 -11.09 8.16 13.90
C PRO A 31 -11.47 7.18 12.79
N ALA A 32 -12.71 7.19 12.32
CA ALA A 32 -13.17 6.32 11.23
C ALA A 32 -12.51 6.66 9.88
N GLY A 33 -11.98 7.87 9.75
CA GLY A 33 -11.23 8.29 8.55
C GLY A 33 -9.76 7.84 8.53
N VAL A 34 -9.29 7.10 9.56
CA VAL A 34 -7.90 6.63 9.65
C VAL A 34 -7.86 5.12 9.51
N GLN A 35 -7.22 4.64 8.45
CA GLN A 35 -7.11 3.21 8.16
C GLN A 35 -5.86 2.58 8.78
N LEU A 36 -6.01 1.36 9.29
CA LEU A 36 -4.90 0.53 9.75
C LEU A 36 -4.45 -0.40 8.61
N CYS A 37 -3.24 -0.17 8.10
CA CYS A 37 -2.60 -1.05 7.14
C CYS A 37 -1.65 -2.03 7.86
N ALA A 38 -1.91 -3.33 7.74
CA ALA A 38 -1.06 -4.37 8.31
C ALA A 38 -0.02 -4.83 7.26
N ALA A 39 1.27 -4.62 7.54
CA ALA A 39 2.36 -5.11 6.71
C ALA A 39 2.53 -6.63 6.86
N CYS A 40 2.32 -7.38 5.76
CA CYS A 40 2.29 -8.85 5.75
C CYS A 40 3.64 -9.50 5.43
N LYS A 41 4.67 -8.70 5.16
CA LYS A 41 5.99 -9.23 4.81
C LYS A 41 6.43 -10.34 5.76
N THR A 42 6.99 -11.42 5.19
CA THR A 42 7.46 -12.61 5.92
C THR A 42 6.37 -13.42 6.64
N ARG A 43 5.09 -13.21 6.31
CA ARG A 43 3.98 -13.99 6.86
C ARG A 43 3.48 -15.02 5.85
N THR A 44 3.02 -16.17 6.37
CA THR A 44 2.38 -17.17 5.53
C THR A 44 0.97 -16.74 5.14
N ALA A 45 0.45 -17.26 4.03
CA ALA A 45 -0.92 -16.98 3.59
C ALA A 45 -1.96 -17.37 4.67
N ASP A 46 -1.72 -18.48 5.40
CA ASP A 46 -2.59 -18.90 6.50
C ASP A 46 -2.62 -17.87 7.64
N THR A 47 -1.47 -17.30 7.99
CA THR A 47 -1.39 -16.25 9.03
C THR A 47 -2.11 -14.97 8.57
N VAL A 48 -1.94 -14.58 7.31
CA VAL A 48 -2.62 -13.42 6.73
C VAL A 48 -4.14 -13.66 6.75
N ALA A 49 -4.61 -14.83 6.30
CA ALA A 49 -6.02 -15.19 6.29
C ALA A 49 -6.63 -15.20 7.70
N ALA A 50 -5.94 -15.79 8.67
CA ALA A 50 -6.40 -15.77 10.07
C ALA A 50 -6.51 -14.34 10.62
N SER A 51 -5.57 -13.46 10.28
CA SER A 51 -5.58 -12.06 10.73
C SER A 51 -6.66 -11.21 10.06
N ALA A 52 -7.24 -11.65 8.96
CA ALA A 52 -8.32 -10.93 8.27
C ALA A 52 -9.60 -10.79 9.13
N ALA A 53 -9.77 -11.64 10.14
CA ALA A 53 -10.87 -11.50 11.12
C ALA A 53 -10.65 -10.37 12.13
N LEU A 54 -9.44 -9.80 12.20
CA LEU A 54 -9.10 -8.72 13.12
C LEU A 54 -9.51 -7.34 12.55
N ALA A 55 -9.46 -6.32 13.41
CA ALA A 55 -9.79 -4.94 13.04
C ALA A 55 -8.68 -4.27 12.18
N ILE A 56 -8.29 -4.92 11.10
CA ILE A 56 -7.36 -4.44 10.07
C ILE A 56 -8.18 -3.97 8.88
N ASP A 57 -7.88 -2.80 8.32
CA ASP A 57 -8.62 -2.28 7.16
C ASP A 57 -8.01 -2.75 5.84
N VAL A 58 -6.68 -2.81 5.79
CA VAL A 58 -5.89 -3.02 4.57
C VAL A 58 -4.70 -3.91 4.88
N PHE A 59 -4.31 -4.75 3.94
CA PHE A 59 -3.06 -5.51 3.99
C PHE A 59 -2.01 -4.84 3.10
N GLY A 60 -0.77 -4.69 3.61
CA GLY A 60 0.34 -4.08 2.89
C GLY A 60 1.43 -5.09 2.55
N GLU A 61 1.85 -5.14 1.28
CA GLU A 61 2.91 -6.02 0.81
C GLU A 61 4.12 -5.26 0.31
N ASN A 62 5.30 -5.71 0.73
CA ASN A 62 6.57 -5.13 0.29
C ASN A 62 7.16 -5.83 -0.93
N HIS A 63 6.81 -7.09 -1.16
CA HIS A 63 7.35 -7.91 -2.24
C HIS A 63 6.26 -8.42 -3.16
N VAL A 64 6.50 -8.28 -4.47
CA VAL A 64 5.53 -8.71 -5.50
C VAL A 64 5.22 -10.20 -5.42
N GLN A 65 6.20 -11.02 -5.02
CA GLN A 65 6.01 -12.46 -4.87
C GLN A 65 5.03 -12.78 -3.75
N GLU A 66 5.15 -12.07 -2.61
CA GLU A 66 4.25 -12.22 -1.45
C GLU A 66 2.84 -11.73 -1.81
N LEU A 67 2.73 -10.56 -2.47
CA LEU A 67 1.44 -10.07 -2.97
C LEU A 67 0.74 -11.11 -3.86
N CYS A 68 1.45 -11.67 -4.85
CA CYS A 68 0.87 -12.67 -5.74
C CYS A 68 0.45 -13.93 -4.97
N ALA A 69 1.33 -14.46 -4.11
CA ALA A 69 1.04 -15.68 -3.36
C ALA A 69 -0.17 -15.53 -2.44
N ASN A 70 -0.25 -14.44 -1.68
CA ASN A 70 -1.35 -14.16 -0.76
C ASN A 70 -2.65 -13.85 -1.51
N PHE A 71 -2.59 -13.11 -2.63
CA PHE A 71 -3.75 -12.82 -3.48
C PHE A 71 -4.31 -14.11 -4.10
N ASP A 72 -3.46 -14.91 -4.73
CA ASP A 72 -3.86 -16.15 -5.42
C ASP A 72 -4.39 -17.21 -4.43
N ALA A 73 -3.91 -17.20 -3.16
CA ALA A 73 -4.44 -18.00 -2.07
C ALA A 73 -5.75 -17.45 -1.46
N GLY A 74 -6.22 -16.25 -1.85
CA GLY A 74 -7.38 -15.59 -1.24
C GLY A 74 -7.16 -15.17 0.22
N ALA A 75 -5.90 -15.00 0.65
CA ALA A 75 -5.53 -14.77 2.04
C ALA A 75 -6.04 -13.44 2.61
N TYR A 76 -6.35 -12.47 1.76
CA TYR A 76 -6.90 -11.17 2.21
C TYR A 76 -8.38 -11.24 2.58
N CYS A 77 -9.07 -12.34 2.29
CA CYS A 77 -10.48 -12.57 2.66
C CYS A 77 -11.42 -11.40 2.25
N GLY A 78 -11.20 -10.85 1.07
CA GLY A 78 -12.00 -9.72 0.52
C GLY A 78 -11.58 -8.33 1.00
N LYS A 79 -10.60 -8.21 1.90
CA LYS A 79 -10.04 -6.90 2.27
C LYS A 79 -9.08 -6.39 1.19
N PRO A 80 -8.95 -5.07 1.01
CA PRO A 80 -8.01 -4.51 0.05
C PRO A 80 -6.57 -4.82 0.41
N SER A 81 -5.74 -5.00 -0.61
CA SER A 81 -4.28 -5.08 -0.48
C SER A 81 -3.62 -3.90 -1.14
N HIS A 82 -2.62 -3.32 -0.49
CA HIS A 82 -1.78 -2.25 -1.01
C HIS A 82 -0.37 -2.77 -1.28
N PHE A 83 0.25 -2.30 -2.34
CA PHE A 83 1.67 -2.50 -2.56
C PHE A 83 2.43 -1.32 -1.94
N ILE A 84 3.21 -1.59 -0.90
CA ILE A 84 3.89 -0.59 -0.08
C ILE A 84 5.42 -0.66 -0.16
N GLY A 85 5.97 -1.56 -1.01
CA GLY A 85 7.40 -1.69 -1.24
C GLY A 85 7.85 -0.99 -2.52
N HIS A 86 9.16 -0.93 -2.75
CA HIS A 86 9.71 -0.40 -3.99
C HIS A 86 9.28 -1.25 -5.21
N LEU A 87 8.66 -0.62 -6.21
CA LEU A 87 8.12 -1.30 -7.38
C LEU A 87 9.07 -1.17 -8.59
N GLN A 88 9.61 -2.30 -9.01
CA GLN A 88 10.37 -2.37 -10.26
C GLN A 88 9.42 -2.44 -11.47
N THR A 89 9.75 -1.72 -12.55
CA THR A 89 8.89 -1.62 -13.74
C THR A 89 8.58 -2.98 -14.39
N ASN A 90 9.51 -3.94 -14.36
CA ASN A 90 9.31 -5.29 -14.90
C ASN A 90 8.34 -6.15 -14.06
N LYS A 91 7.89 -5.67 -12.91
CA LYS A 91 6.95 -6.35 -12.02
C LYS A 91 5.54 -5.78 -12.03
N ILE A 92 5.32 -4.62 -12.67
CA ILE A 92 4.04 -3.89 -12.65
C ILE A 92 2.87 -4.80 -13.02
N LYS A 93 2.97 -5.60 -14.10
CA LYS A 93 1.92 -6.52 -14.53
C LYS A 93 1.43 -7.50 -13.47
N LYS A 94 2.29 -7.82 -12.51
CA LYS A 94 1.95 -8.74 -11.40
C LYS A 94 1.24 -8.02 -10.25
N VAL A 95 1.38 -6.70 -10.16
CA VAL A 95 0.78 -5.88 -9.12
C VAL A 95 -0.60 -5.37 -9.54
N LEU A 96 -0.75 -4.97 -10.80
CA LEU A 96 -2.02 -4.48 -11.35
C LEU A 96 -3.13 -5.51 -11.20
N GLY A 97 -4.29 -5.05 -10.72
CA GLY A 97 -5.45 -5.90 -10.45
C GLY A 97 -5.36 -6.75 -9.17
N ARG A 98 -4.18 -6.79 -8.51
CA ARG A 98 -4.00 -7.42 -7.20
C ARG A 98 -3.92 -6.40 -6.07
N ALA A 99 -3.13 -5.36 -6.23
CA ALA A 99 -3.11 -4.25 -5.27
C ALA A 99 -4.14 -3.19 -5.67
N SER A 100 -4.99 -2.80 -4.72
CA SER A 100 -5.95 -1.71 -4.89
C SER A 100 -5.28 -0.33 -4.90
N LEU A 101 -4.10 -0.21 -4.27
CA LEU A 101 -3.30 1.01 -4.20
C LEU A 101 -1.81 0.67 -4.26
N ILE A 102 -1.06 1.38 -5.10
CA ILE A 102 0.41 1.37 -5.11
C ILE A 102 0.89 2.62 -4.40
N GLN A 103 1.62 2.47 -3.27
CA GLN A 103 2.01 3.61 -2.42
C GLN A 103 3.43 4.15 -2.72
N SER A 104 4.12 3.59 -3.71
CA SER A 104 5.56 3.77 -3.91
C SER A 104 5.92 4.34 -5.29
N VAL A 105 5.09 5.25 -5.83
CA VAL A 105 5.42 5.89 -7.12
C VAL A 105 6.38 7.05 -6.87
N ASP A 106 7.65 6.81 -7.19
CA ASP A 106 8.79 7.67 -6.86
C ASP A 106 9.45 8.34 -8.08
N SER A 107 8.88 8.18 -9.26
CA SER A 107 9.47 8.73 -10.49
C SER A 107 8.46 8.76 -11.64
N GLU A 108 8.66 9.69 -12.58
CA GLU A 108 7.91 9.76 -13.83
C GLU A 108 8.11 8.50 -14.69
N HIS A 109 9.31 7.91 -14.66
CA HIS A 109 9.57 6.65 -15.34
C HIS A 109 8.67 5.51 -14.85
N LEU A 110 8.53 5.35 -13.52
CA LEU A 110 7.65 4.35 -12.94
C LEU A 110 6.17 4.68 -13.21
N LEU A 111 5.78 5.96 -13.08
CA LEU A 111 4.44 6.45 -13.37
C LEU A 111 4.00 6.07 -14.79
N THR A 112 4.79 6.46 -15.80
CA THR A 112 4.51 6.16 -17.21
C THR A 112 4.48 4.66 -17.50
N ALA A 113 5.33 3.87 -16.80
CA ALA A 113 5.32 2.42 -16.95
C ALA A 113 4.04 1.80 -16.36
N ILE A 114 3.51 2.33 -15.24
CA ILE A 114 2.23 1.90 -14.66
C ILE A 114 1.10 2.27 -15.60
N GLU A 115 1.03 3.51 -16.08
CA GLU A 115 0.03 3.98 -17.06
C GLU A 115 -0.06 3.03 -18.26
N LYS A 116 1.07 2.76 -18.90
CA LYS A 116 1.15 1.87 -20.06
C LYS A 116 0.59 0.47 -19.80
N GLU A 117 0.88 -0.11 -18.66
CA GLU A 117 0.40 -1.46 -18.34
C GLU A 117 -1.05 -1.44 -17.83
N ALA A 118 -1.49 -0.39 -17.14
CA ALA A 118 -2.88 -0.19 -16.73
C ALA A 118 -3.80 0.01 -17.95
N ALA A 119 -3.38 0.82 -18.91
CA ALA A 119 -4.07 1.01 -20.20
C ALA A 119 -4.26 -0.31 -20.95
N LYS A 120 -3.21 -1.15 -21.05
CA LYS A 120 -3.31 -2.47 -21.68
C LYS A 120 -4.26 -3.41 -20.94
N ALA A 121 -4.35 -3.29 -19.63
CA ALA A 121 -5.25 -4.08 -18.80
C ALA A 121 -6.68 -3.52 -18.75
N GLY A 122 -6.92 -2.31 -19.28
CA GLY A 122 -8.21 -1.63 -19.26
C GLY A 122 -8.69 -1.25 -17.85
N ILE A 123 -7.75 -0.93 -16.96
CA ILE A 123 -8.04 -0.55 -15.56
C ILE A 123 -7.49 0.83 -15.24
N VAL A 124 -8.06 1.47 -14.22
CA VAL A 124 -7.48 2.67 -13.59
C VAL A 124 -6.86 2.26 -12.26
N GLN A 125 -5.56 2.50 -12.11
CA GLN A 125 -4.80 2.15 -10.91
C GLN A 125 -4.70 3.34 -9.95
N ASP A 126 -5.12 3.14 -8.70
CA ASP A 126 -4.90 4.11 -7.64
C ASP A 126 -3.43 4.09 -7.19
N VAL A 127 -2.85 5.28 -7.00
CA VAL A 127 -1.46 5.43 -6.57
C VAL A 127 -1.29 6.52 -5.52
N LEU A 128 -0.23 6.41 -4.71
CA LEU A 128 0.36 7.54 -3.97
C LEU A 128 1.70 7.91 -4.60
N LEU A 129 2.04 9.20 -4.57
CA LEU A 129 3.38 9.66 -4.94
C LEU A 129 4.27 9.62 -3.71
N GLU A 130 5.39 8.92 -3.79
CA GLU A 130 6.33 8.77 -2.68
C GLU A 130 7.30 9.95 -2.63
N VAL A 131 7.32 10.66 -1.49
CA VAL A 131 8.19 11.82 -1.26
C VAL A 131 9.23 11.52 -0.19
N ASN A 132 10.50 11.73 -0.52
CA ASN A 132 11.61 11.59 0.41
C ASN A 132 11.82 12.89 1.21
N ILE A 133 11.01 13.11 2.23
CA ILE A 133 11.06 14.32 3.06
C ILE A 133 12.39 14.43 3.84
N GLY A 134 12.96 13.29 4.26
CA GLY A 134 14.19 13.25 5.04
C GLY A 134 15.47 13.49 4.23
N GLY A 135 15.40 13.45 2.90
CA GLY A 135 16.57 13.60 2.02
C GLY A 135 17.61 12.48 2.15
N GLU A 136 17.22 11.33 2.72
CA GLU A 136 18.12 10.19 2.89
C GLU A 136 18.38 9.52 1.54
N ALA A 137 19.65 9.49 1.09
CA ALA A 137 20.02 8.90 -0.20
C ALA A 137 19.72 7.39 -0.33
N SER A 138 19.53 6.70 0.79
CA SER A 138 19.19 5.27 0.84
C SER A 138 17.68 4.99 0.74
N LYS A 139 16.83 6.01 0.73
CA LYS A 139 15.37 5.89 0.66
C LYS A 139 14.85 6.28 -0.71
N SER A 140 13.77 5.62 -1.13
CA SER A 140 13.00 5.98 -2.32
C SER A 140 12.22 7.27 -2.09
N GLY A 141 11.58 7.75 -3.14
CA GLY A 141 10.76 8.96 -3.14
C GLY A 141 11.44 10.12 -3.86
N VAL A 142 10.62 10.94 -4.51
CA VAL A 142 11.08 12.20 -5.09
C VAL A 142 11.42 13.23 -4.01
N SER A 143 12.29 14.19 -4.31
CA SER A 143 12.47 15.34 -3.42
C SER A 143 11.20 16.20 -3.40
N PRO A 144 10.99 17.03 -2.35
CA PRO A 144 9.84 17.96 -2.34
C PRO A 144 9.75 18.87 -3.57
N GLU A 145 10.89 19.27 -4.14
CA GLU A 145 10.95 20.10 -5.34
C GLU A 145 10.53 19.35 -6.61
N GLN A 146 10.76 18.06 -6.66
CA GLN A 146 10.40 17.18 -7.78
C GLN A 146 8.94 16.69 -7.72
N LEU A 147 8.24 16.91 -6.61
CA LEU A 147 6.85 16.48 -6.44
C LEU A 147 5.91 17.14 -7.45
N TRP A 148 6.03 18.46 -7.66
CA TRP A 148 5.13 19.19 -8.56
C TRP A 148 5.25 18.73 -10.02
N PRO A 149 6.44 18.60 -10.61
CA PRO A 149 6.59 18.00 -11.95
C PRO A 149 5.99 16.59 -12.05
N LEU A 150 6.17 15.73 -11.01
CA LEU A 150 5.61 14.40 -11.01
C LEU A 150 4.08 14.40 -10.92
N LEU A 151 3.50 15.33 -10.15
CA LEU A 151 2.06 15.48 -10.04
C LEU A 151 1.45 15.99 -11.37
N ASP A 152 2.11 16.94 -12.04
CA ASP A 152 1.69 17.43 -13.35
C ASP A 152 1.74 16.29 -14.40
N ALA A 153 2.79 15.46 -14.39
CA ALA A 153 2.88 14.30 -15.24
C ALA A 153 1.73 13.30 -14.95
N ALA A 154 1.44 13.05 -13.68
CA ALA A 154 0.37 12.15 -13.29
C ALA A 154 -1.04 12.66 -13.66
N ALA A 155 -1.24 13.99 -13.66
CA ALA A 155 -2.51 14.61 -14.06
C ALA A 155 -2.79 14.47 -15.57
N ALA A 156 -1.78 14.19 -16.37
CA ALA A 156 -1.92 13.96 -17.82
C ALA A 156 -2.26 12.51 -18.18
N GLU A 157 -2.19 11.58 -17.22
CA GLU A 157 -2.41 10.15 -17.45
C GLU A 157 -3.90 9.77 -17.26
N GLU A 158 -4.39 8.84 -18.08
CA GLU A 158 -5.82 8.46 -18.10
C GLU A 158 -6.11 7.21 -17.23
N HIS A 159 -5.11 6.35 -17.02
CA HIS A 159 -5.27 5.08 -16.32
C HIS A 159 -4.59 5.08 -14.94
N ILE A 160 -4.25 6.25 -14.43
CA ILE A 160 -3.73 6.47 -13.09
C ILE A 160 -4.63 7.45 -12.34
N ARG A 161 -4.85 7.18 -11.07
CA ARG A 161 -5.54 8.10 -10.17
C ARG A 161 -4.70 8.33 -8.92
N VAL A 162 -4.14 9.54 -8.79
CA VAL A 162 -3.40 9.94 -7.58
C VAL A 162 -4.39 10.15 -6.43
N LYS A 163 -4.17 9.44 -5.33
CA LYS A 163 -4.99 9.50 -4.12
C LYS A 163 -4.35 10.34 -3.02
N GLY A 164 -3.07 10.72 -3.18
CA GLY A 164 -2.33 11.51 -2.20
C GLY A 164 -0.83 11.24 -2.25
N LEU A 165 -0.15 11.48 -1.13
CA LEU A 165 1.29 11.34 -0.93
C LEU A 165 1.58 10.30 0.13
#